data_2cf8ed915f27e475464b3df04abe5363
#
_entry.id   2cf8ed915f27e475464b3df04abe5363
#
_cell.length_a   1.000
_cell.length_b   1.000
_cell.length_c   1.000
_cell.angle_alpha   90.00
_cell.angle_beta   90.00
_cell.angle_gamma   90.00
#
_symmetry.space_group_name_H-M   'P 1'
#
loop_
_entity.id
_entity.type
_entity.pdbx_description
1 polymer ?
#
loop_
_entity_poly.entity_id
_entity_poly.type
_entity_poly.pdbx_seq_one_letter_code
_entity_poly.pdbx_strand_id
1 'polypeptide(L)'
;MDQHLTIVDHPLVQHKLTLMRDTATSTAVFRQLLREISQLLAYEVTRNLPMSTRQIETPLMTMDAPVIGGKKLALVSILRAGNGLLDGILELVPSARVGFVGLYRDEETLKPVQYYFKVPQGLGDRLTIAVDPMLATGNSSVAAIDLLKQAGAKDIRFLCLLALSLIHI
;
A
#
# COMPACT_ATOMS: atom_id res chain seq x y z
N MET A 1 -0.96 13.74 18.50
CA MET A 1 -0.79 13.19 17.14
C MET A 1 -1.84 12.11 16.99
N ASP A 2 -2.56 12.15 15.90
CA ASP A 2 -3.61 11.16 15.62
C ASP A 2 -2.95 9.79 15.49
N GLN A 3 -3.35 8.81 16.30
CA GLN A 3 -2.72 7.48 16.34
C GLN A 3 -2.86 6.68 15.02
N HIS A 4 -3.60 7.23 14.07
CA HIS A 4 -3.94 6.58 12.80
C HIS A 4 -3.19 7.13 11.58
N LEU A 5 -2.42 8.21 11.73
CA LEU A 5 -1.64 8.82 10.65
C LEU A 5 -0.15 8.69 10.92
N THR A 6 0.58 8.13 9.96
CA THR A 6 2.04 8.08 9.95
C THR A 6 2.58 8.86 8.75
N ILE A 7 3.33 9.91 9.00
CA ILE A 7 4.05 10.65 7.96
C ILE A 7 5.47 10.11 7.91
N VAL A 8 5.87 9.59 6.75
CA VAL A 8 7.22 9.06 6.55
C VAL A 8 8.15 10.21 6.16
N ASP A 9 8.72 10.83 7.18
CA ASP A 9 9.68 11.93 7.05
C ASP A 9 11.13 11.40 7.05
N HIS A 10 11.46 10.62 6.02
CA HIS A 10 12.80 10.09 5.84
C HIS A 10 13.53 10.83 4.71
N PRO A 11 14.80 11.28 4.89
CA PRO A 11 15.54 12.05 3.89
C PRO A 11 15.56 11.44 2.49
N LEU A 12 15.70 10.11 2.37
CA LEU A 12 15.66 9.42 1.08
C LEU A 12 14.29 9.51 0.41
N VAL A 13 13.20 9.43 1.18
CA VAL A 13 11.84 9.57 0.65
C VAL A 13 11.64 10.99 0.16
N GLN A 14 12.02 11.99 0.95
CA GLN A 14 11.90 13.40 0.59
C GLN A 14 12.71 13.74 -0.65
N HIS A 15 13.97 13.28 -0.73
CA HIS A 15 14.83 13.49 -1.89
C HIS A 15 14.23 12.87 -3.16
N LYS A 16 13.82 11.61 -3.11
CA LYS A 16 13.21 10.91 -4.26
C LYS A 16 11.89 11.57 -4.69
N LEU A 17 11.09 12.00 -3.74
CA LEU A 17 9.84 12.72 -4.01
C LEU A 17 10.10 14.07 -4.68
N THR A 18 11.16 14.78 -4.28
CA THR A 18 11.59 16.03 -4.95
C THR A 18 11.95 15.78 -6.39
N LEU A 19 12.79 14.78 -6.68
CA LEU A 19 13.14 14.40 -8.05
C LEU A 19 11.91 13.98 -8.87
N MET A 20 10.98 13.26 -8.25
CA MET A 20 9.75 12.80 -8.90
C MET A 20 8.81 13.95 -9.27
N ARG A 21 8.84 15.06 -8.52
CA ARG A 21 8.03 16.27 -8.75
C ARG A 21 8.61 17.19 -9.82
N ASP A 22 9.87 17.03 -10.20
CA ASP A 22 10.50 17.84 -11.22
C ASP A 22 9.84 17.58 -12.58
N THR A 23 9.42 18.65 -13.26
CA THR A 23 8.79 18.59 -14.59
C THR A 23 9.74 18.05 -15.66
N ALA A 24 11.05 18.15 -15.45
CA ALA A 24 12.08 17.59 -16.34
C ALA A 24 12.26 16.07 -16.16
N THR A 25 11.67 15.46 -15.13
CA THR A 25 11.80 14.04 -14.88
C THR A 25 11.11 13.21 -15.96
N SER A 26 11.89 12.36 -16.62
CA SER A 26 11.36 11.47 -17.65
C SER A 26 10.42 10.42 -17.05
N THR A 27 9.50 9.90 -17.88
CA THR A 27 8.57 8.84 -17.45
C THR A 27 9.28 7.59 -16.90
N ALA A 28 10.44 7.24 -17.46
CA ALA A 28 11.23 6.10 -17.00
C ALA A 28 11.77 6.34 -15.58
N VAL A 29 12.37 7.50 -15.35
CA VAL A 29 12.88 7.90 -14.02
C VAL A 29 11.75 8.04 -13.01
N PHE A 30 10.62 8.64 -13.40
CA PHE A 30 9.42 8.73 -12.55
C PHE A 30 8.95 7.36 -12.07
N ARG A 31 8.84 6.36 -12.96
CA ARG A 31 8.45 5.01 -12.60
C ARG A 31 9.45 4.33 -11.67
N GLN A 32 10.74 4.56 -11.90
CA GLN A 32 11.79 4.04 -11.02
C GLN A 32 11.68 4.65 -9.61
N LEU A 33 11.57 5.98 -9.51
CA LEU A 33 11.43 6.67 -8.24
C LEU A 33 10.16 6.24 -7.49
N LEU A 34 9.04 6.08 -8.21
CA LEU A 34 7.79 5.57 -7.64
C LEU A 34 7.98 4.20 -7.00
N ARG A 35 8.66 3.29 -7.69
CA ARG A 35 8.96 1.93 -7.19
C ARG A 35 9.83 1.98 -5.94
N GLU A 36 10.90 2.77 -5.96
CA GLU A 36 11.83 2.91 -4.85
C GLU A 36 11.17 3.53 -3.60
N ILE A 37 10.35 4.58 -3.78
CA ILE A 37 9.57 5.17 -2.69
C ILE A 37 8.57 4.15 -2.15
N SER A 38 7.90 3.37 -3.01
CA SER A 38 6.95 2.35 -2.60
C SER A 38 7.58 1.29 -1.69
N GLN A 39 8.82 0.90 -1.94
CA GLN A 39 9.57 -0.03 -1.09
C GLN A 39 9.84 0.57 0.29
N LEU A 40 10.27 1.84 0.34
CA LEU A 40 10.52 2.54 1.61
C LEU A 40 9.24 2.71 2.44
N LEU A 41 8.14 3.06 1.79
CA LEU A 41 6.82 3.14 2.44
C LEU A 41 6.33 1.77 2.90
N ALA A 42 6.60 0.71 2.11
CA ALA A 42 6.25 -0.66 2.49
C ALA A 42 7.01 -1.12 3.74
N TYR A 43 8.27 -0.75 3.86
CA TYR A 43 9.07 -1.00 5.06
C TYR A 43 8.42 -0.37 6.31
N GLU A 44 7.96 0.87 6.19
CA GLU A 44 7.31 1.56 7.32
C GLU A 44 5.92 0.99 7.64
N VAL A 45 5.08 0.77 6.64
CA VAL A 45 3.72 0.26 6.87
C VAL A 45 3.70 -1.16 7.41
N THR A 46 4.78 -1.92 7.24
CA THR A 46 4.94 -3.29 7.77
C THR A 46 5.71 -3.37 9.10
N ARG A 47 6.13 -2.25 9.69
CA ARG A 47 6.97 -2.20 10.90
C ARG A 47 6.43 -3.02 12.07
N ASN A 48 5.13 -3.09 12.25
CA ASN A 48 4.47 -3.76 13.37
C ASN A 48 3.83 -5.10 12.97
N LEU A 49 4.42 -5.81 11.99
CA LEU A 49 3.96 -7.16 11.66
C LEU A 49 4.20 -8.11 12.84
N PRO A 50 3.25 -9.03 13.12
CA PRO A 50 3.45 -10.03 14.15
C PRO A 50 4.58 -10.97 13.78
N MET A 51 5.44 -11.26 14.76
CA MET A 51 6.54 -12.19 14.63
C MET A 51 6.21 -13.51 15.31
N SER A 52 6.75 -14.60 14.78
CA SER A 52 6.76 -15.93 15.40
C SER A 52 8.16 -16.53 15.29
N THR A 53 8.37 -17.68 15.89
CA THR A 53 9.61 -18.44 15.79
C THR A 53 9.42 -19.70 14.95
N ARG A 54 10.45 -20.08 14.23
CA ARG A 54 10.52 -21.34 13.52
C ARG A 54 11.92 -21.94 13.68
N GLN A 55 11.97 -23.24 13.96
CA GLN A 55 13.23 -23.98 13.98
C GLN A 55 13.78 -24.07 12.56
N ILE A 56 15.05 -23.69 12.40
CA ILE A 56 15.79 -23.76 11.15
C ILE A 56 17.14 -24.44 11.38
N GLU A 57 17.71 -25.00 10.32
CA GLU A 57 19.08 -25.46 10.30
C GLU A 57 19.97 -24.41 9.66
N THR A 58 21.04 -24.03 10.35
CA THR A 58 22.10 -23.18 9.82
C THR A 58 23.33 -24.04 9.52
N PRO A 59 24.33 -23.55 8.78
CA PRO A 59 25.56 -24.32 8.55
C PRO A 59 26.30 -24.75 9.81
N LEU A 60 26.02 -24.12 10.96
CA LEU A 60 26.70 -24.39 12.22
C LEU A 60 25.85 -25.16 13.22
N MET A 61 24.53 -24.89 13.28
CA MET A 61 23.64 -25.50 14.27
C MET A 61 22.17 -25.29 13.92
N THR A 62 21.32 -26.12 14.51
CA THR A 62 19.87 -25.90 14.54
C THR A 62 19.54 -24.81 15.57
N MET A 63 18.66 -23.85 15.19
CA MET A 63 18.24 -22.77 16.09
C MET A 63 16.79 -22.34 15.84
N ASP A 64 16.19 -21.69 16.82
CA ASP A 64 14.91 -21.02 16.67
C ASP A 64 15.15 -19.60 16.10
N ALA A 65 14.56 -19.32 14.94
CA ALA A 65 14.73 -18.05 14.24
C ALA A 65 13.42 -17.28 14.10
N PRO A 66 13.45 -15.93 14.14
CA PRO A 66 12.27 -15.10 13.96
C PRO A 66 11.79 -15.15 12.51
N VAL A 67 10.48 -15.29 12.34
CA VAL A 67 9.78 -15.23 11.05
C VAL A 67 8.52 -14.39 11.18
N ILE A 68 8.00 -13.86 10.07
CA ILE A 68 6.71 -13.18 10.08
C ILE A 68 5.64 -14.22 10.44
N GLY A 69 4.88 -13.93 11.50
CA GLY A 69 3.80 -14.78 12.00
C GLY A 69 2.52 -14.65 11.20
N GLY A 70 1.64 -15.63 11.33
CA GLY A 70 0.30 -15.61 10.76
C GLY A 70 0.24 -15.72 9.24
N LYS A 71 -0.89 -15.29 8.67
CA LYS A 71 -1.09 -15.23 7.21
C LYS A 71 -0.38 -14.01 6.62
N LYS A 72 0.17 -14.20 5.43
CA LYS A 72 0.86 -13.15 4.69
C LYS A 72 -0.06 -11.99 4.31
N LEU A 73 0.55 -10.86 3.97
CA LEU A 73 -0.12 -9.63 3.58
C LEU A 73 -1.08 -9.80 2.40
N ALA A 74 -2.10 -8.96 2.35
CA ALA A 74 -2.89 -8.69 1.17
C ALA A 74 -2.62 -7.24 0.70
N LEU A 75 -2.19 -7.08 -0.53
CA LEU A 75 -2.00 -5.79 -1.19
C LEU A 75 -3.17 -5.55 -2.10
N VAL A 76 -3.82 -4.40 -2.01
CA VAL A 76 -4.98 -4.06 -2.83
C VAL A 76 -4.74 -2.75 -3.53
N SER A 77 -4.60 -2.81 -4.85
CA SER A 77 -4.44 -1.62 -5.69
C SER A 77 -5.78 -1.00 -6.03
N ILE A 78 -5.91 0.29 -5.79
CA ILE A 78 -7.02 1.08 -6.33
C ILE A 78 -6.64 1.46 -7.76
N LEU A 79 -7.36 0.86 -8.69
CA LEU A 79 -7.07 0.99 -10.11
C LEU A 79 -7.41 2.40 -10.61
N ARG A 80 -6.65 2.93 -11.53
CA ARG A 80 -5.46 2.34 -12.20
C ARG A 80 -4.16 2.78 -11.55
N ALA A 81 -4.16 3.94 -10.85
CA ALA A 81 -2.97 4.63 -10.36
C ALA A 81 -2.20 3.82 -9.29
N GLY A 82 -2.90 3.05 -8.44
CA GLY A 82 -2.30 2.23 -7.39
C GLY A 82 -1.32 1.17 -7.89
N ASN A 83 -1.39 0.75 -9.15
CA ASN A 83 -0.49 -0.28 -9.69
C ASN A 83 0.99 0.11 -9.61
N GLY A 84 1.30 1.40 -9.78
CA GLY A 84 2.69 1.85 -9.68
C GLY A 84 3.31 1.65 -8.29
N LEU A 85 2.49 1.77 -7.23
CA LEU A 85 2.91 1.48 -5.86
C LEU A 85 2.97 -0.03 -5.61
N LEU A 86 1.99 -0.77 -6.12
CA LEU A 86 1.88 -2.22 -5.94
C LEU A 86 3.14 -2.94 -6.41
N ASP A 87 3.67 -2.59 -7.59
CA ASP A 87 4.85 -3.21 -8.17
C ASP A 87 6.07 -3.08 -7.24
N GLY A 88 6.31 -1.89 -6.70
CA GLY A 88 7.42 -1.67 -5.77
C GLY A 88 7.28 -2.44 -4.44
N ILE A 89 6.06 -2.54 -3.91
CA ILE A 89 5.81 -3.30 -2.67
C ILE A 89 5.98 -4.80 -2.91
N LEU A 90 5.58 -5.31 -4.07
CA LEU A 90 5.74 -6.73 -4.42
C LEU A 90 7.21 -7.14 -4.57
N GLU A 91 8.08 -6.25 -4.99
CA GLU A 91 9.53 -6.53 -4.99
C GLU A 91 10.06 -6.77 -3.57
N LEU A 92 9.54 -6.06 -2.57
CA LEU A 92 9.92 -6.25 -1.17
C LEU A 92 9.23 -7.47 -0.53
N VAL A 93 7.94 -7.70 -0.86
CA VAL A 93 7.14 -8.78 -0.28
C VAL A 93 6.49 -9.61 -1.39
N PRO A 94 7.27 -10.40 -2.16
CA PRO A 94 6.78 -11.11 -3.35
C PRO A 94 5.73 -12.19 -3.03
N SER A 95 5.61 -12.58 -1.78
CA SER A 95 4.63 -13.58 -1.32
C SER A 95 3.30 -12.98 -0.88
N ALA A 96 3.11 -11.66 -0.95
CA ALA A 96 1.84 -11.01 -0.65
C ALA A 96 0.75 -11.45 -1.63
N ARG A 97 -0.49 -11.54 -1.15
CA ARG A 97 -1.65 -11.76 -2.01
C ARG A 97 -2.07 -10.43 -2.63
N VAL A 98 -2.49 -10.45 -3.87
CA VAL A 98 -2.87 -9.24 -4.60
C VAL A 98 -4.36 -9.22 -4.88
N GLY A 99 -4.96 -8.05 -4.70
CA GLY A 99 -6.32 -7.74 -5.08
C GLY A 99 -6.40 -6.39 -5.79
N PHE A 100 -7.53 -6.13 -6.41
CA PHE A 100 -7.77 -4.91 -7.16
C PHE A 100 -9.17 -4.38 -6.90
N VAL A 101 -9.28 -3.06 -6.75
CA VAL A 101 -10.54 -2.32 -6.67
C VAL A 101 -10.55 -1.29 -7.79
N GLY A 102 -11.42 -1.48 -8.77
CA GLY A 102 -11.61 -0.54 -9.87
C GLY A 102 -12.78 0.39 -9.56
N LEU A 103 -12.48 1.68 -9.45
CA LEU A 103 -13.44 2.74 -9.23
C LEU A 103 -13.26 3.82 -10.29
N TYR A 104 -14.37 4.37 -10.78
CA TYR A 104 -14.35 5.61 -11.54
C TYR A 104 -15.31 6.61 -10.90
N ARG A 105 -15.11 7.89 -11.17
CA ARG A 105 -16.00 8.93 -10.71
C ARG A 105 -17.07 9.16 -11.78
N ASP A 106 -18.32 8.97 -11.42
CA ASP A 106 -19.45 9.29 -12.29
C ASP A 106 -19.46 10.81 -12.56
N GLU A 107 -19.58 11.18 -13.83
CA GLU A 107 -19.46 12.58 -14.26
C GLU A 107 -20.66 13.43 -13.83
N GLU A 108 -21.85 12.84 -13.69
CA GLU A 108 -23.06 13.54 -13.30
C GLU A 108 -23.22 13.62 -11.78
N THR A 109 -23.09 12.48 -11.10
CA THR A 109 -23.33 12.38 -9.66
C THR A 109 -22.10 12.66 -8.82
N LEU A 110 -20.90 12.69 -9.43
CA LEU A 110 -19.59 12.81 -8.79
C LEU A 110 -19.29 11.71 -7.76
N LYS A 111 -20.09 10.64 -7.72
CA LYS A 111 -19.91 9.51 -6.80
C LYS A 111 -18.96 8.48 -7.38
N PRO A 112 -18.23 7.75 -6.52
CA PRO A 112 -17.42 6.62 -6.96
C PRO A 112 -18.34 5.47 -7.40
N VAL A 113 -18.10 4.95 -8.61
CA VAL A 113 -18.78 3.78 -9.17
C VAL A 113 -17.78 2.65 -9.30
N GLN A 114 -18.13 1.50 -8.75
CA GLN A 114 -17.33 0.28 -8.86
C GLN A 114 -17.52 -0.37 -10.22
N TYR A 115 -16.42 -0.63 -10.93
CA TYR A 115 -16.43 -1.40 -12.18
C TYR A 115 -15.64 -2.71 -12.08
N TYR A 116 -14.79 -2.84 -11.08
CA TYR A 116 -14.01 -4.05 -10.84
C TYR A 116 -13.74 -4.26 -9.35
N PHE A 117 -13.94 -5.49 -8.89
CA PHE A 117 -13.58 -5.87 -7.52
C PHE A 117 -13.15 -7.33 -7.50
N LYS A 118 -11.88 -7.57 -7.21
CA LYS A 118 -11.36 -8.92 -7.03
C LYS A 118 -10.26 -8.89 -5.97
N VAL A 119 -10.53 -9.53 -4.85
CA VAL A 119 -9.63 -9.57 -3.71
C VAL A 119 -9.37 -11.01 -3.27
N PRO A 120 -8.26 -11.29 -2.58
CA PRO A 120 -7.97 -12.60 -2.03
C PRO A 120 -9.01 -13.02 -0.99
N GLN A 121 -9.27 -14.32 -0.91
CA GLN A 121 -10.07 -14.88 0.18
C GLN A 121 -9.34 -14.80 1.53
N GLY A 122 -10.11 -14.72 2.62
CA GLY A 122 -9.59 -14.73 4.00
C GLY A 122 -8.85 -13.45 4.37
N LEU A 123 -9.35 -12.29 3.94
CA LEU A 123 -8.80 -10.97 4.32
C LEU A 123 -8.87 -10.74 5.84
N GLY A 124 -9.82 -11.35 6.55
CA GLY A 124 -9.99 -11.18 8.00
C GLY A 124 -8.81 -11.64 8.85
N ASP A 125 -7.93 -12.48 8.29
CA ASP A 125 -6.73 -13.01 8.95
C ASP A 125 -5.43 -12.39 8.40
N ARG A 126 -5.53 -11.32 7.59
CA ARG A 126 -4.39 -10.68 6.92
C ARG A 126 -4.36 -9.20 7.22
N LEU A 127 -3.16 -8.64 7.32
CA LEU A 127 -3.01 -7.21 7.14
C LEU A 127 -3.28 -6.88 5.66
N THR A 128 -4.28 -6.04 5.41
CA THR A 128 -4.63 -5.56 4.07
C THR A 128 -4.08 -4.15 3.89
N ILE A 129 -3.22 -3.97 2.88
CA ILE A 129 -2.67 -2.66 2.54
C ILE A 129 -3.30 -2.21 1.23
N ALA A 130 -4.18 -1.21 1.30
CA ALA A 130 -4.75 -0.55 0.16
C ALA A 130 -3.80 0.55 -0.34
N VAL A 131 -3.54 0.61 -1.64
CA VAL A 131 -2.57 1.54 -2.22
C VAL A 131 -3.20 2.42 -3.30
N ASP A 132 -2.98 3.72 -3.17
CA ASP A 132 -3.32 4.74 -4.17
C ASP A 132 -2.28 5.87 -4.04
N PRO A 133 -1.64 6.35 -5.11
CA PRO A 133 -0.58 7.35 -4.99
C PRO A 133 -1.03 8.69 -4.44
N MET A 134 -2.30 9.05 -4.55
CA MET A 134 -2.78 10.37 -4.13
C MET A 134 -4.09 10.31 -3.36
N LEU A 135 -4.06 10.74 -2.12
CA LEU A 135 -5.25 11.00 -1.32
C LEU A 135 -5.65 12.47 -1.50
N ALA A 136 -6.60 12.73 -2.39
CA ALA A 136 -7.17 14.05 -2.60
C ALA A 136 -8.48 14.23 -1.79
N THR A 137 -9.64 14.11 -2.41
CA THR A 137 -10.94 14.23 -1.73
C THR A 137 -11.27 13.02 -0.85
N GLY A 138 -10.59 11.91 -1.03
CA GLY A 138 -10.80 10.67 -0.28
C GLY A 138 -11.97 9.80 -0.77
N ASN A 139 -12.79 10.26 -1.70
CA ASN A 139 -13.99 9.53 -2.13
C ASN A 139 -13.69 8.12 -2.63
N SER A 140 -12.68 7.96 -3.50
CA SER A 140 -12.28 6.64 -4.01
C SER A 140 -11.65 5.77 -2.91
N SER A 141 -10.85 6.37 -2.04
CA SER A 141 -10.19 5.65 -0.95
C SER A 141 -11.21 5.14 0.07
N VAL A 142 -12.19 5.97 0.46
CA VAL A 142 -13.28 5.58 1.37
C VAL A 142 -14.09 4.45 0.76
N ALA A 143 -14.54 4.60 -0.50
CA ALA A 143 -15.31 3.57 -1.19
C ALA A 143 -14.53 2.23 -1.29
N ALA A 144 -13.23 2.28 -1.60
CA ALA A 144 -12.39 1.10 -1.65
C ALA A 144 -12.27 0.42 -0.28
N ILE A 145 -12.04 1.19 0.79
CA ILE A 145 -11.95 0.66 2.15
C ILE A 145 -13.26 0.04 2.61
N ASP A 146 -14.41 0.64 2.27
CA ASP A 146 -15.72 0.08 2.61
C ASP A 146 -15.96 -1.27 1.88
N LEU A 147 -15.58 -1.37 0.63
CA LEU A 147 -15.62 -2.64 -0.11
C LEU A 147 -14.70 -3.70 0.53
N LEU A 148 -13.52 -3.33 0.98
CA LEU A 148 -12.62 -4.24 1.68
C LEU A 148 -13.16 -4.72 3.02
N LYS A 149 -13.81 -3.83 3.80
CA LYS A 149 -14.50 -4.19 5.04
C LYS A 149 -15.65 -5.16 4.76
N GLN A 150 -16.45 -4.91 3.73
CA GLN A 150 -17.53 -5.80 3.29
C GLN A 150 -16.99 -7.18 2.86
N ALA A 151 -15.80 -7.24 2.28
CA ALA A 151 -15.10 -8.48 1.94
C ALA A 151 -14.43 -9.16 3.16
N GLY A 152 -14.61 -8.62 4.36
CA GLY A 152 -14.15 -9.21 5.62
C GLY A 152 -12.77 -8.77 6.09
N ALA A 153 -12.14 -7.77 5.48
CA ALA A 153 -10.88 -7.22 5.98
C ALA A 153 -11.08 -6.52 7.34
N LYS A 154 -10.23 -6.85 8.31
CA LYS A 154 -10.31 -6.33 9.69
C LYS A 154 -9.18 -5.37 10.02
N ASP A 155 -7.96 -5.65 9.57
CA ASP A 155 -6.79 -4.80 9.70
C ASP A 155 -6.47 -4.21 8.33
N ILE A 156 -6.80 -2.93 8.13
CA ILE A 156 -6.62 -2.22 6.86
C ILE A 156 -5.71 -1.04 7.10
N ARG A 157 -4.65 -0.94 6.29
CA ARG A 157 -3.80 0.23 6.19
C ARG A 157 -3.92 0.83 4.80
N PHE A 158 -3.98 2.14 4.73
CA PHE A 158 -3.97 2.87 3.47
C PHE A 158 -2.61 3.52 3.27
N LEU A 159 -2.03 3.36 2.08
CA LEU A 159 -0.71 3.87 1.74
C LEU A 159 -0.81 4.76 0.51
N CYS A 160 -0.35 6.01 0.64
CA CYS A 160 -0.25 6.95 -0.47
C CYS A 160 1.07 7.71 -0.44
N LEU A 161 1.44 8.32 -1.56
CA LEU A 161 2.63 9.19 -1.66
C LEU A 161 2.32 10.59 -1.14
N LEU A 162 1.13 11.09 -1.45
CA LEU A 162 0.70 12.45 -1.19
C LEU A 162 -0.72 12.44 -0.63
N ALA A 163 -0.91 13.20 0.44
CA ALA A 163 -2.23 13.61 0.90
C ALA A 163 -2.37 15.12 0.68
N LEU A 164 -3.42 15.53 -0.03
CA LEU A 164 -3.68 16.93 -0.31
C LEU A 164 -4.55 17.55 0.79
N SER A 165 -4.21 18.76 1.17
CA SER A 165 -5.08 19.57 2.02
C SER A 165 -6.26 20.09 1.18
N LEU A 166 -7.47 19.74 1.56
CA LEU A 166 -8.69 20.22 0.88
C LEU A 166 -8.89 21.74 0.99
N ILE A 167 -8.10 22.41 1.84
CA ILE A 167 -8.13 23.88 1.98
C ILE A 167 -7.47 24.58 0.79
N HIS A 168 -6.67 23.85 0.02
CA HIS A 168 -5.86 24.37 -1.09
C HIS A 168 -6.26 23.79 -2.46
N ILE A 169 -7.41 23.16 -2.57
CA ILE A 169 -7.98 22.65 -3.83
C ILE A 169 -9.13 23.51 -4.28
#